data_0632f2997ddf4780554cc53c2b99769e
#
_entry.id   0632f2997ddf4780554cc53c2b99769e
#
_cell.length_a   1.000
_cell.length_b   1.000
_cell.length_c   1.000
_cell.angle_alpha   90.00
_cell.angle_beta   90.00
_cell.angle_gamma   90.00
#
_symmetry.space_group_name_H-M   'P 1'
#
loop_
_entity.id
_entity.type
_entity.pdbx_description
1 polymer ?
#
loop_
_entity_poly.entity_id
_entity_poly.type
_entity_poly.pdbx_seq_one_letter_code
_entity_poly.pdbx_strand_id
1 'polypeptide(L)'
;MISFTLEAAMTISNDLPLPPGSFGLPLLGETIAFLTDGDFANKRHNKYGQLFRTHIFGSPTIILSGAEANRFLLSNENKYFAATWPKSTKTLLGSASLAVHTGDVHASRRRLIYQAFQPRSLASYIPTVETITARYLERWQNAKTLSWYPELRNYTLDIACKLFVGLDQGSATKLGEAFDTWCAGLFTLPIPLPWTAFGKALRCREELLEAIETIILERQKNDDLGQDALAILLQAKDENGQSLSLAELKDQVPLIPLG
;
A
#
# COMPACT_ATOMS: atom_id res chain seq x y z
N MET A 1 4.94 -7.63 4.30
CA MET A 1 6.37 -7.98 4.08
C MET A 1 7.05 -6.77 3.45
N ILE A 2 7.94 -6.13 4.18
CA ILE A 2 8.69 -4.95 3.70
C ILE A 2 9.95 -5.47 3.00
N SER A 3 10.16 -5.09 1.74
CA SER A 3 11.37 -5.42 0.98
C SER A 3 12.39 -4.30 1.15
N PHE A 4 13.61 -4.63 1.55
CA PHE A 4 14.72 -3.69 1.64
C PHE A 4 15.74 -4.02 0.55
N THR A 5 16.12 -3.04 -0.25
CA THR A 5 17.22 -3.17 -1.22
C THR A 5 18.48 -2.53 -0.65
N LEU A 6 19.59 -3.24 -0.72
CA LEU A 6 20.92 -2.72 -0.37
C LEU A 6 21.40 -1.82 -1.52
N GLU A 7 21.11 -0.54 -1.46
CA GLU A 7 21.69 0.49 -2.33
C GLU A 7 22.57 1.45 -1.52
N ALA A 8 23.50 0.87 -0.76
CA ALA A 8 24.64 1.62 -0.27
C ALA A 8 25.91 0.91 -0.76
N ALA A 9 26.56 1.49 -1.75
CA ALA A 9 27.91 1.12 -2.14
C ALA A 9 28.89 1.47 -1.01
N MET A 10 28.80 0.78 0.12
CA MET A 10 29.91 0.60 1.01
C MET A 10 30.74 -0.54 0.45
N THR A 11 32.04 -0.32 0.29
CA THR A 11 33.05 -1.35 0.04
C THR A 11 33.03 -2.31 1.22
N ILE A 12 32.06 -3.22 1.23
CA ILE A 12 32.01 -4.33 2.18
C ILE A 12 33.10 -5.29 1.71
N SER A 13 34.03 -5.65 2.60
CA SER A 13 34.98 -6.69 2.29
C SER A 13 34.23 -7.93 1.80
N ASN A 14 34.59 -8.42 0.62
CA ASN A 14 33.96 -9.58 -0.03
C ASN A 14 34.15 -10.92 0.75
N ASP A 15 34.62 -10.87 1.98
CA ASP A 15 35.03 -12.02 2.75
C ASP A 15 33.97 -12.57 3.72
N LEU A 16 32.82 -11.89 3.85
CA LEU A 16 31.76 -12.40 4.72
C LEU A 16 30.96 -13.49 4.01
N PRO A 17 30.73 -14.66 4.65
CA PRO A 17 29.93 -15.71 4.05
C PRO A 17 28.48 -15.26 3.83
N LEU A 18 27.97 -15.53 2.63
CA LEU A 18 26.55 -15.31 2.36
C LEU A 18 25.69 -16.29 3.16
N PRO A 19 24.49 -15.88 3.61
CA PRO A 19 23.56 -16.78 4.26
C PRO A 19 23.24 -18.02 3.42
N PRO A 20 22.92 -19.18 4.05
CA PRO A 20 22.51 -20.37 3.32
C PRO A 20 21.22 -20.08 2.52
N GLY A 21 20.98 -20.81 1.44
CA GLY A 21 19.77 -20.63 0.66
C GLY A 21 19.91 -21.08 -0.78
N SER A 22 18.94 -20.73 -1.60
CA SER A 22 18.85 -21.05 -3.02
C SER A 22 18.47 -19.81 -3.82
N PHE A 23 19.01 -19.69 -5.02
CA PHE A 23 18.57 -18.66 -5.97
C PHE A 23 17.45 -19.12 -6.91
N GLY A 24 17.03 -20.39 -6.82
CA GLY A 24 15.95 -20.93 -7.65
C GLY A 24 16.31 -21.04 -9.14
N LEU A 25 15.34 -20.83 -9.99
CA LEU A 25 15.49 -20.91 -11.45
C LEU A 25 16.23 -19.69 -12.03
N PRO A 26 16.99 -19.84 -13.11
CA PRO A 26 17.56 -18.69 -13.82
C PRO A 26 16.50 -17.66 -14.17
N LEU A 27 16.80 -16.36 -14.01
CA LEU A 27 15.95 -15.20 -14.27
C LEU A 27 14.72 -15.06 -13.35
N LEU A 28 13.95 -16.12 -13.14
CA LEU A 28 12.71 -16.10 -12.34
C LEU A 28 12.97 -16.24 -10.84
N GLY A 29 14.10 -16.84 -10.47
CA GLY A 29 14.41 -17.13 -9.08
C GLY A 29 13.40 -18.08 -8.45
N GLU A 30 12.97 -17.75 -7.25
CA GLU A 30 11.92 -18.44 -6.52
C GLU A 30 10.60 -17.62 -6.48
N THR A 31 10.45 -16.62 -7.35
CA THR A 31 9.30 -15.70 -7.37
C THR A 31 7.97 -16.45 -7.49
N ILE A 32 7.89 -17.45 -8.39
CA ILE A 32 6.64 -18.22 -8.57
C ILE A 32 6.31 -18.99 -7.29
N ALA A 33 7.29 -19.69 -6.71
CA ALA A 33 7.09 -20.41 -5.45
C ALA A 33 6.70 -19.46 -4.32
N PHE A 34 7.31 -18.29 -4.25
CA PHE A 34 6.97 -17.24 -3.28
C PHE A 34 5.52 -16.76 -3.40
N LEU A 35 5.01 -16.61 -4.63
CA LEU A 35 3.65 -16.13 -4.88
C LEU A 35 2.57 -17.22 -4.76
N THR A 36 2.92 -18.50 -4.98
CA THR A 36 1.93 -19.59 -5.07
C THR A 36 1.95 -20.55 -3.89
N ASP A 37 3.05 -20.62 -3.14
CA ASP A 37 3.20 -21.49 -1.97
C ASP A 37 3.06 -20.67 -0.68
N GLY A 38 1.87 -20.72 -0.07
CA GLY A 38 1.60 -20.02 1.20
C GLY A 38 2.52 -20.41 2.36
N ASP A 39 3.23 -21.53 2.24
CA ASP A 39 4.19 -22.04 3.23
C ASP A 39 5.67 -21.83 2.82
N PHE A 40 5.90 -21.01 1.79
CA PHE A 40 7.23 -20.74 1.23
C PHE A 40 8.27 -20.38 2.29
N ALA A 41 7.96 -19.41 3.15
CA ALA A 41 8.88 -18.91 4.16
C ALA A 41 9.20 -19.97 5.23
N ASN A 42 8.17 -20.69 5.73
CA ASN A 42 8.36 -21.73 6.75
C ASN A 42 9.18 -22.91 6.23
N LYS A 43 8.93 -23.37 5.00
CA LYS A 43 9.72 -24.45 4.40
C LYS A 43 11.20 -24.11 4.31
N ARG A 44 11.52 -22.86 3.97
CA ARG A 44 12.91 -22.40 3.87
C ARG A 44 13.53 -22.11 5.23
N HIS A 45 12.75 -21.56 6.15
CA HIS A 45 13.14 -21.39 7.53
C HIS A 45 13.53 -22.74 8.17
N ASN A 46 12.72 -23.77 8.00
CA ASN A 46 13.02 -25.11 8.50
C ASN A 46 14.27 -25.72 7.86
N LYS A 47 14.56 -25.40 6.60
CA LYS A 47 15.70 -25.93 5.86
C LYS A 47 17.00 -25.16 6.11
N TYR A 48 16.93 -23.83 6.19
CA TYR A 48 18.10 -22.96 6.17
C TYR A 48 18.29 -22.15 7.46
N GLY A 49 17.28 -22.11 8.34
CA GLY A 49 17.30 -21.30 9.55
C GLY A 49 16.61 -19.93 9.39
N GLN A 50 16.74 -19.10 10.42
CA GLN A 50 16.04 -17.80 10.52
C GLN A 50 16.53 -16.74 9.53
N LEU A 51 17.72 -16.95 8.97
CA LEU A 51 18.35 -16.07 8.00
C LEU A 51 18.70 -16.89 6.78
N PHE A 52 18.09 -16.60 5.64
CA PHE A 52 18.41 -17.30 4.40
C PHE A 52 18.32 -16.39 3.17
N ARG A 53 19.07 -16.76 2.13
CA ARG A 53 19.05 -16.07 0.85
C ARG A 53 18.11 -16.75 -0.15
N THR A 54 17.53 -15.94 -1.00
CA THR A 54 16.69 -16.36 -2.12
C THR A 54 16.82 -15.35 -3.28
N HIS A 55 16.06 -15.52 -4.34
CA HIS A 55 15.95 -14.56 -5.44
C HIS A 55 14.47 -14.44 -5.79
N ILE A 56 13.86 -13.29 -5.51
CA ILE A 56 12.44 -13.01 -5.77
C ILE A 56 12.27 -11.64 -6.42
N PHE A 57 11.28 -11.50 -7.28
CA PHE A 57 10.99 -10.28 -8.05
C PHE A 57 12.20 -9.74 -8.83
N GLY A 58 13.06 -10.65 -9.34
CA GLY A 58 14.23 -10.29 -10.13
C GLY A 58 15.40 -9.73 -9.32
N SER A 59 15.39 -9.90 -7.99
CA SER A 59 16.44 -9.38 -7.11
C SER A 59 16.94 -10.42 -6.11
N PRO A 60 18.26 -10.48 -5.85
CA PRO A 60 18.80 -11.23 -4.72
C PRO A 60 18.16 -10.71 -3.43
N THR A 61 17.66 -11.63 -2.62
CA THR A 61 16.86 -11.28 -1.44
C THR A 61 17.37 -12.10 -0.25
N ILE A 62 17.45 -11.45 0.91
CA ILE A 62 17.69 -12.11 2.19
C ILE A 62 16.40 -12.01 3.01
N ILE A 63 15.93 -13.15 3.48
CA ILE A 63 14.78 -13.22 4.37
C ILE A 63 15.28 -13.43 5.79
N LEU A 64 14.81 -12.55 6.68
CA LEU A 64 15.06 -12.62 8.11
C LEU A 64 13.74 -12.89 8.83
N SER A 65 13.81 -13.70 9.87
CA SER A 65 12.65 -14.00 10.71
C SER A 65 13.01 -13.95 12.20
N GLY A 66 11.99 -13.66 13.02
CA GLY A 66 12.12 -13.59 14.47
C GLY A 66 12.17 -12.16 15.02
N ALA A 67 11.91 -12.04 16.32
CA ALA A 67 11.78 -10.74 17.00
C ALA A 67 13.09 -9.93 16.98
N GLU A 68 14.23 -10.57 17.12
CA GLU A 68 15.55 -9.92 17.11
C GLU A 68 15.86 -9.34 15.72
N ALA A 69 15.65 -10.11 14.66
CA ALA A 69 15.83 -9.66 13.27
C ALA A 69 14.92 -8.48 12.93
N ASN A 70 13.65 -8.57 13.32
CA ASN A 70 12.70 -7.46 13.12
C ASN A 70 13.12 -6.21 13.87
N ARG A 71 13.55 -6.34 15.13
CA ARG A 71 14.07 -5.22 15.92
C ARG A 71 15.29 -4.59 15.24
N PHE A 72 16.22 -5.41 14.77
CA PHE A 72 17.41 -4.95 14.05
C PHE A 72 17.06 -4.16 12.80
N LEU A 73 16.16 -4.67 11.95
CA LEU A 73 15.71 -3.97 10.74
C LEU A 73 15.04 -2.63 11.06
N LEU A 74 14.04 -2.64 11.94
CA LEU A 74 13.26 -1.45 12.28
C LEU A 74 14.07 -0.38 13.00
N SER A 75 15.06 -0.77 13.82
CA SER A 75 15.94 0.18 14.53
C SER A 75 17.06 0.75 13.67
N ASN A 76 17.30 0.19 12.49
CA ASN A 76 18.39 0.60 11.59
C ASN A 76 17.89 1.05 10.20
N GLU A 77 16.60 1.33 10.08
CA GLU A 77 16.05 1.97 8.89
C GLU A 77 16.71 3.34 8.68
N ASN A 78 17.00 3.69 7.45
CA ASN A 78 17.75 4.88 7.04
C ASN A 78 19.20 4.96 7.53
N LYS A 79 19.70 3.94 8.24
CA LYS A 79 21.12 3.83 8.64
C LYS A 79 21.84 2.75 7.83
N TYR A 80 21.29 1.54 7.78
CA TYR A 80 21.83 0.41 7.03
C TYR A 80 20.86 -0.08 5.94
N PHE A 81 19.60 0.25 6.05
CA PHE A 81 18.54 -0.18 5.15
C PHE A 81 17.69 0.99 4.74
N ALA A 82 17.17 0.94 3.52
CA ALA A 82 16.13 1.83 3.04
C ALA A 82 14.91 0.99 2.67
N ALA A 83 13.71 1.42 3.12
CA ALA A 83 12.47 0.79 2.71
C ALA A 83 12.26 0.97 1.21
N THR A 84 11.89 -0.09 0.53
CA THR A 84 11.60 -0.04 -0.91
C THR A 84 10.58 -1.11 -1.31
N TRP A 85 10.03 -0.95 -2.50
CA TRP A 85 9.09 -1.88 -3.11
C TRP A 85 9.67 -2.48 -4.40
N PRO A 86 9.22 -3.67 -4.82
CA PRO A 86 9.53 -4.18 -6.16
C PRO A 86 9.15 -3.16 -7.24
N LYS A 87 9.86 -3.16 -8.38
CA LYS A 87 9.60 -2.21 -9.47
C LYS A 87 8.15 -2.24 -9.95
N SER A 88 7.55 -3.43 -10.04
CA SER A 88 6.13 -3.61 -10.38
C SER A 88 5.21 -2.89 -9.40
N THR A 89 5.44 -3.06 -8.11
CA THR A 89 4.66 -2.42 -7.05
C THR A 89 4.84 -0.89 -7.11
N LYS A 90 6.07 -0.38 -7.28
CA LYS A 90 6.33 1.06 -7.48
C LYS A 90 5.56 1.65 -8.65
N THR A 91 5.45 0.90 -9.76
CA THR A 91 4.68 1.34 -10.94
C THR A 91 3.20 1.49 -10.62
N LEU A 92 2.62 0.54 -9.86
CA LEU A 92 1.21 0.59 -9.47
C LEU A 92 0.94 1.62 -8.37
N LEU A 93 1.88 1.87 -7.47
CA LEU A 93 1.75 2.89 -6.42
C LEU A 93 1.85 4.31 -7.00
N GLY A 94 2.64 4.49 -8.05
CA GLY A 94 2.90 5.80 -8.67
C GLY A 94 4.11 6.52 -8.10
N SER A 95 4.73 7.35 -8.93
CA SER A 95 5.97 8.05 -8.59
C SER A 95 5.78 9.19 -7.58
N ALA A 96 4.58 9.72 -7.45
CA ALA A 96 4.23 10.78 -6.50
C ALA A 96 3.70 10.23 -5.16
N SER A 97 3.55 8.91 -5.03
CA SER A 97 3.09 8.25 -3.82
C SER A 97 4.09 8.37 -2.67
N LEU A 98 3.60 8.64 -1.45
CA LEU A 98 4.40 8.64 -0.23
C LEU A 98 5.16 7.31 -0.04
N ALA A 99 4.54 6.19 -0.39
CA ALA A 99 5.11 4.86 -0.20
C ALA A 99 6.38 4.59 -1.03
N VAL A 100 6.66 5.37 -2.08
CA VAL A 100 7.85 5.23 -2.92
C VAL A 100 8.95 6.25 -2.60
N HIS A 101 8.65 7.25 -1.80
CA HIS A 101 9.61 8.26 -1.36
C HIS A 101 10.39 7.82 -0.12
N THR A 102 11.58 8.39 0.06
CA THR A 102 12.45 8.19 1.23
C THR A 102 13.05 9.53 1.67
N GLY A 103 13.69 9.55 2.84
CA GLY A 103 14.39 10.73 3.34
C GLY A 103 13.48 11.95 3.58
N ASP A 104 14.00 13.14 3.28
CA ASP A 104 13.33 14.42 3.58
C ASP A 104 12.03 14.61 2.81
N VAL A 105 11.97 14.13 1.56
CA VAL A 105 10.74 14.19 0.76
C VAL A 105 9.63 13.39 1.42
N HIS A 106 9.93 12.14 1.83
CA HIS A 106 8.99 11.32 2.58
C HIS A 106 8.55 12.00 3.87
N ALA A 107 9.50 12.52 4.67
CA ALA A 107 9.20 13.17 5.95
C ALA A 107 8.30 14.41 5.77
N SER A 108 8.58 15.24 4.77
CA SER A 108 7.78 16.44 4.47
C SER A 108 6.36 16.06 4.04
N ARG A 109 6.21 15.13 3.09
CA ARG A 109 4.90 14.71 2.58
C ARG A 109 4.08 13.97 3.63
N ARG A 110 4.73 13.13 4.45
CA ARG A 110 4.08 12.46 5.57
C ARG A 110 3.47 13.45 6.57
N ARG A 111 4.14 14.56 6.87
CA ARG A 111 3.59 15.59 7.77
C ARG A 111 2.30 16.21 7.23
N LEU A 112 2.21 16.45 5.92
CA LEU A 112 0.98 16.95 5.29
C LEU A 112 -0.17 15.94 5.41
N ILE A 113 0.10 14.69 5.04
CA ILE A 113 -0.89 13.60 5.08
C ILE A 113 -1.33 13.33 6.52
N TYR A 114 -0.42 13.41 7.48
CA TYR A 114 -0.71 13.19 8.90
C TYR A 114 -1.75 14.16 9.46
N GLN A 115 -1.97 15.32 8.85
CA GLN A 115 -2.99 16.27 9.30
C GLN A 115 -4.40 15.65 9.24
N ALA A 116 -4.67 14.78 8.26
CA ALA A 116 -5.92 14.04 8.16
C ALA A 116 -6.09 12.95 9.23
N PHE A 117 -5.01 12.59 9.94
CA PHE A 117 -4.98 11.53 10.96
C PHE A 117 -4.72 12.06 12.37
N GLN A 118 -4.77 13.36 12.57
CA GLN A 118 -4.64 13.94 13.91
C GLN A 118 -5.86 13.58 14.79
N PRO A 119 -5.72 13.53 16.12
CA PRO A 119 -6.80 13.15 17.03
C PRO A 119 -8.12 13.89 16.80
N ARG A 120 -8.06 15.18 16.47
CA ARG A 120 -9.22 16.00 16.14
C ARG A 120 -9.92 15.54 14.87
N SER A 121 -9.15 15.25 13.83
CA SER A 121 -9.68 14.74 12.55
C SER A 121 -10.29 13.35 12.72
N LEU A 122 -9.60 12.47 13.44
CA LEU A 122 -10.11 11.12 13.74
C LEU A 122 -11.43 11.18 14.55
N ALA A 123 -11.53 12.09 15.52
CA ALA A 123 -12.77 12.27 16.29
C ALA A 123 -13.93 12.71 15.39
N SER A 124 -13.69 13.53 14.36
CA SER A 124 -14.76 13.96 13.43
C SER A 124 -15.26 12.84 12.51
N TYR A 125 -14.48 11.76 12.34
CA TYR A 125 -14.88 10.61 11.52
C TYR A 125 -15.78 9.62 12.25
N ILE A 126 -15.80 9.63 13.59
CA ILE A 126 -16.54 8.66 14.43
C ILE A 126 -18.02 8.56 14.01
N PRO A 127 -18.80 9.65 13.87
CA PRO A 127 -20.22 9.54 13.50
C PRO A 127 -20.43 8.85 12.14
N THR A 128 -19.54 9.10 11.19
CA THR A 128 -19.58 8.45 9.87
C THR A 128 -19.32 6.94 9.99
N VAL A 129 -18.30 6.55 10.78
CA VAL A 129 -18.00 5.14 11.03
C VAL A 129 -19.14 4.44 11.74
N GLU A 130 -19.76 5.07 12.76
CA GLU A 130 -20.91 4.54 13.48
C GLU A 130 -22.11 4.31 12.54
N THR A 131 -22.40 5.26 11.67
CA THR A 131 -23.50 5.14 10.68
C THR A 131 -23.27 3.97 9.73
N ILE A 132 -22.06 3.83 9.17
CA ILE A 132 -21.72 2.73 8.28
C ILE A 132 -21.75 1.39 9.04
N THR A 133 -21.22 1.36 10.26
CA THR A 133 -21.22 0.16 11.12
C THR A 133 -22.64 -0.31 11.41
N ALA A 134 -23.54 0.59 11.78
CA ALA A 134 -24.95 0.26 12.04
C ALA A 134 -25.62 -0.40 10.83
N ARG A 135 -25.41 0.17 9.61
CA ARG A 135 -25.91 -0.40 8.36
C ARG A 135 -25.38 -1.82 8.09
N TYR A 136 -24.09 -2.06 8.35
CA TYR A 136 -23.48 -3.38 8.16
C TYR A 136 -23.98 -4.38 9.22
N LEU A 137 -24.12 -3.98 10.49
CA LEU A 137 -24.67 -4.82 11.54
C LEU A 137 -26.10 -5.27 11.23
N GLU A 138 -26.97 -4.34 10.76
CA GLU A 138 -28.33 -4.69 10.34
C GLU A 138 -28.33 -5.69 9.18
N ARG A 139 -27.47 -5.49 8.17
CA ARG A 139 -27.32 -6.44 7.05
C ARG A 139 -26.85 -7.81 7.52
N TRP A 140 -25.86 -7.87 8.41
CA TRP A 140 -25.32 -9.13 8.92
C TRP A 140 -26.30 -9.88 9.83
N GLN A 141 -27.07 -9.17 10.65
CA GLN A 141 -28.13 -9.77 11.49
C GLN A 141 -29.22 -10.44 10.65
N ASN A 142 -29.55 -9.88 9.49
CA ASN A 142 -30.59 -10.40 8.60
C ASN A 142 -30.08 -11.47 7.62
N ALA A 143 -28.78 -11.70 7.54
CA ALA A 143 -28.19 -12.68 6.63
C ALA A 143 -28.28 -14.09 7.20
N LYS A 144 -28.72 -15.06 6.41
CA LYS A 144 -28.77 -16.50 6.79
C LYS A 144 -27.36 -17.10 6.96
N THR A 145 -26.43 -16.66 6.12
CA THR A 145 -25.03 -17.09 6.11
C THR A 145 -24.15 -15.90 5.76
N LEU A 146 -22.95 -15.81 6.35
CA LEU A 146 -21.98 -14.76 6.08
C LEU A 146 -20.62 -15.37 5.72
N SER A 147 -20.02 -14.81 4.69
CA SER A 147 -18.61 -15.00 4.41
C SER A 147 -17.85 -13.77 4.94
N TRP A 148 -17.23 -13.92 6.12
CA TRP A 148 -16.68 -12.77 6.85
C TRP A 148 -15.63 -11.97 6.11
N TYR A 149 -14.71 -12.62 5.38
CA TYR A 149 -13.63 -11.90 4.72
C TYR A 149 -14.13 -10.90 3.65
N PRO A 150 -15.00 -11.28 2.69
CA PRO A 150 -15.56 -10.31 1.75
C PRO A 150 -16.40 -9.22 2.43
N GLU A 151 -17.15 -9.57 3.46
CA GLU A 151 -17.99 -8.61 4.19
C GLU A 151 -17.17 -7.54 4.92
N LEU A 152 -16.14 -7.97 5.67
CA LEU A 152 -15.24 -7.04 6.37
C LEU A 152 -14.45 -6.17 5.40
N ARG A 153 -14.04 -6.74 4.26
CA ARG A 153 -13.36 -6.00 3.21
C ARG A 153 -14.25 -4.90 2.62
N ASN A 154 -15.49 -5.22 2.29
CA ASN A 154 -16.45 -4.23 1.80
C ASN A 154 -16.75 -3.17 2.86
N TYR A 155 -16.90 -3.57 4.11
CA TYR A 155 -17.11 -2.66 5.24
C TYR A 155 -15.95 -1.67 5.40
N THR A 156 -14.72 -2.14 5.40
CA THR A 156 -13.55 -1.26 5.53
C THR A 156 -13.38 -0.37 4.29
N LEU A 157 -13.66 -0.88 3.09
CA LEU A 157 -13.61 -0.09 1.87
C LEU A 157 -14.69 1.00 1.84
N ASP A 158 -15.92 0.70 2.30
CA ASP A 158 -16.99 1.71 2.40
C ASP A 158 -16.62 2.84 3.38
N ILE A 159 -16.03 2.50 4.53
CA ILE A 159 -15.52 3.49 5.48
C ILE A 159 -14.44 4.35 4.80
N ALA A 160 -13.46 3.72 4.17
CA ALA A 160 -12.38 4.42 3.51
C ALA A 160 -12.88 5.33 2.38
N CYS A 161 -13.75 4.84 1.49
CA CYS A 161 -14.33 5.64 0.42
C CYS A 161 -15.11 6.84 0.97
N LYS A 162 -15.87 6.65 2.05
CA LYS A 162 -16.62 7.76 2.66
C LYS A 162 -15.71 8.79 3.28
N LEU A 163 -14.71 8.36 4.04
CA LEU A 163 -13.79 9.26 4.76
C LEU A 163 -12.78 9.96 3.85
N PHE A 164 -12.32 9.31 2.77
CA PHE A 164 -11.23 9.82 1.95
C PHE A 164 -11.66 10.44 0.62
N VAL A 165 -12.80 10.05 0.09
CA VAL A 165 -13.33 10.61 -1.16
C VAL A 165 -14.80 11.06 -1.07
N GLY A 166 -15.45 10.85 0.08
CA GLY A 166 -16.84 11.25 0.33
C GLY A 166 -17.90 10.36 -0.34
N LEU A 167 -17.48 9.22 -0.91
CA LEU A 167 -18.39 8.30 -1.60
C LEU A 167 -19.08 7.35 -0.63
N ASP A 168 -20.41 7.30 -0.67
CA ASP A 168 -21.18 6.30 0.06
C ASP A 168 -21.16 4.97 -0.70
N GLN A 169 -21.08 3.85 0.05
CA GLN A 169 -21.11 2.50 -0.52
C GLN A 169 -20.08 2.28 -1.64
N GLY A 170 -18.88 2.79 -1.44
CA GLY A 170 -17.81 2.73 -2.44
C GLY A 170 -17.51 1.33 -2.92
N SER A 171 -17.64 0.31 -2.06
CA SER A 171 -17.44 -1.10 -2.40
C SER A 171 -18.40 -1.63 -3.48
N ALA A 172 -19.58 -1.02 -3.63
CA ALA A 172 -20.58 -1.38 -4.63
C ALA A 172 -20.46 -0.57 -5.94
N THR A 173 -19.43 0.25 -6.07
CA THR A 173 -19.20 1.12 -7.24
C THR A 173 -18.12 0.56 -8.15
N LYS A 174 -18.09 1.04 -9.41
CA LYS A 174 -16.98 0.76 -10.34
C LYS A 174 -15.63 1.17 -9.77
N LEU A 175 -15.60 2.24 -8.95
CA LEU A 175 -14.38 2.68 -8.27
C LEU A 175 -13.88 1.62 -7.28
N GLY A 176 -14.77 1.00 -6.51
CA GLY A 176 -14.43 -0.10 -5.61
C GLY A 176 -13.93 -1.35 -6.36
N GLU A 177 -14.58 -1.72 -7.47
CA GLU A 177 -14.14 -2.84 -8.31
C GLU A 177 -12.75 -2.57 -8.92
N ALA A 178 -12.50 -1.35 -9.38
CA ALA A 178 -11.20 -0.93 -9.91
C ALA A 178 -10.13 -0.95 -8.82
N PHE A 179 -10.45 -0.47 -7.60
CA PHE A 179 -9.57 -0.51 -6.44
C PHE A 179 -9.20 -1.94 -6.07
N ASP A 180 -10.15 -2.84 -6.03
CA ASP A 180 -9.93 -4.26 -5.76
C ASP A 180 -9.01 -4.92 -6.76
N THR A 181 -9.22 -4.64 -8.05
CA THR A 181 -8.39 -5.16 -9.14
C THR A 181 -6.97 -4.60 -9.08
N TRP A 182 -6.84 -3.30 -8.77
CA TRP A 182 -5.55 -2.66 -8.58
C TRP A 182 -4.78 -3.27 -7.39
N CYS A 183 -5.42 -3.45 -6.24
CA CYS A 183 -4.82 -4.10 -5.06
C CYS A 183 -4.33 -5.52 -5.38
N ALA A 184 -5.14 -6.31 -6.11
CA ALA A 184 -4.77 -7.67 -6.49
C ALA A 184 -3.52 -7.73 -7.39
N GLY A 185 -3.21 -6.64 -8.09
CA GLY A 185 -2.02 -6.56 -8.95
C GLY A 185 -0.72 -6.17 -8.24
N LEU A 186 -0.76 -5.61 -7.02
CA LEU A 186 0.40 -5.02 -6.35
C LEU A 186 1.56 -6.00 -6.14
N PHE A 187 1.24 -7.28 -5.88
CA PHE A 187 2.21 -8.34 -5.61
C PHE A 187 2.08 -9.50 -6.59
N THR A 188 2.06 -9.18 -7.88
CA THR A 188 2.00 -10.17 -8.96
C THR A 188 3.22 -10.10 -9.86
N LEU A 189 3.34 -11.06 -10.78
CA LEU A 189 4.37 -11.01 -11.81
C LEU A 189 4.15 -9.78 -12.71
N PRO A 190 5.20 -8.96 -12.98
CA PRO A 190 5.08 -7.71 -13.72
C PRO A 190 4.97 -7.93 -15.24
N ILE A 191 3.96 -8.67 -15.66
CA ILE A 191 3.68 -8.95 -17.06
C ILE A 191 2.54 -8.03 -17.51
N PRO A 192 2.81 -6.96 -18.31
CA PRO A 192 1.82 -5.94 -18.64
C PRO A 192 0.93 -6.35 -19.83
N LEU A 193 0.42 -7.59 -19.83
CA LEU A 193 -0.52 -8.06 -20.85
C LEU A 193 -1.97 -7.85 -20.37
N PRO A 194 -2.92 -7.54 -21.26
CA PRO A 194 -4.29 -7.17 -20.88
C PRO A 194 -5.04 -8.19 -20.01
N TRP A 195 -4.69 -9.45 -20.11
CA TRP A 195 -5.32 -10.56 -19.37
C TRP A 195 -4.63 -10.94 -18.07
N THR A 196 -3.42 -10.44 -17.83
CA THR A 196 -2.70 -10.71 -16.58
C THR A 196 -3.22 -9.85 -15.43
N ALA A 197 -2.99 -10.28 -14.18
CA ALA A 197 -3.36 -9.51 -13.00
C ALA A 197 -2.66 -8.13 -12.98
N PHE A 198 -1.37 -8.07 -13.32
CA PHE A 198 -0.64 -6.82 -13.41
C PHE A 198 -1.15 -5.89 -14.51
N GLY A 199 -1.43 -6.42 -15.73
CA GLY A 199 -1.96 -5.61 -16.82
C GLY A 199 -3.38 -5.09 -16.55
N LYS A 200 -4.23 -5.87 -15.86
CA LYS A 200 -5.54 -5.41 -15.38
C LYS A 200 -5.38 -4.30 -14.34
N ALA A 201 -4.48 -4.49 -13.36
CA ALA A 201 -4.21 -3.50 -12.32
C ALA A 201 -3.69 -2.17 -12.88
N LEU A 202 -2.87 -2.19 -13.92
CA LEU A 202 -2.42 -0.96 -14.61
C LEU A 202 -3.59 -0.17 -15.19
N ARG A 203 -4.54 -0.83 -15.85
CA ARG A 203 -5.74 -0.15 -16.39
C ARG A 203 -6.62 0.39 -15.28
N CYS A 204 -6.90 -0.44 -14.27
CA CYS A 204 -7.71 0.00 -13.13
C CYS A 204 -7.06 1.15 -12.36
N ARG A 205 -5.72 1.22 -12.32
CA ARG A 205 -5.02 2.38 -11.77
C ARG A 205 -5.35 3.66 -12.54
N GLU A 206 -5.32 3.63 -13.85
CA GLU A 206 -5.67 4.80 -14.68
C GLU A 206 -7.11 5.23 -14.43
N GLU A 207 -8.06 4.29 -14.43
CA GLU A 207 -9.48 4.55 -14.12
C GLU A 207 -9.66 5.16 -12.72
N LEU A 208 -8.94 4.64 -11.71
CA LEU A 208 -8.93 5.19 -10.34
C LEU A 208 -8.42 6.63 -10.31
N LEU A 209 -7.29 6.89 -10.97
CA LEU A 209 -6.67 8.21 -10.99
C LEU A 209 -7.55 9.25 -11.69
N GLU A 210 -8.22 8.89 -12.78
CA GLU A 210 -9.18 9.75 -13.49
C GLU A 210 -10.41 10.07 -12.61
N ALA A 211 -10.97 9.06 -11.95
CA ALA A 211 -12.10 9.24 -11.06
C ALA A 211 -11.73 10.12 -9.85
N ILE A 212 -10.58 9.90 -9.23
CA ILE A 212 -10.09 10.71 -8.11
C ILE A 212 -9.80 12.14 -8.56
N GLU A 213 -9.20 12.35 -9.73
CA GLU A 213 -8.99 13.67 -10.28
C GLU A 213 -10.28 14.43 -10.47
N THR A 214 -11.30 13.78 -11.02
CA THR A 214 -12.63 14.36 -11.17
C THR A 214 -13.19 14.82 -9.82
N ILE A 215 -13.14 13.97 -8.79
CA ILE A 215 -13.60 14.29 -7.43
C ILE A 215 -12.81 15.48 -6.86
N ILE A 216 -11.49 15.51 -7.01
CA ILE A 216 -10.63 16.60 -6.53
C ILE A 216 -11.01 17.92 -7.20
N LEU A 217 -11.11 17.92 -8.54
CA LEU A 217 -11.42 19.12 -9.31
C LEU A 217 -12.83 19.65 -9.04
N GLU A 218 -13.80 18.76 -8.86
CA GLU A 218 -15.16 19.17 -8.47
C GLU A 218 -15.18 19.83 -7.10
N ARG A 219 -14.47 19.28 -6.12
CA ARG A 219 -14.37 19.88 -4.79
C ARG A 219 -13.65 21.21 -4.77
N GLN A 220 -12.59 21.37 -5.56
CA GLN A 220 -11.87 22.64 -5.66
C GLN A 220 -12.71 23.76 -6.28
N LYS A 221 -13.76 23.43 -7.04
CA LYS A 221 -14.71 24.41 -7.60
C LYS A 221 -15.78 24.83 -6.61
N ASN A 222 -16.01 24.06 -5.55
CA ASN A 222 -17.02 24.34 -4.56
C ASN A 222 -16.40 25.10 -3.38
N ASP A 223 -17.11 26.09 -2.84
CA ASP A 223 -16.67 26.84 -1.65
C ASP A 223 -16.67 25.95 -0.39
N ASP A 224 -17.48 24.89 -0.36
CA ASP A 224 -17.50 23.89 0.71
C ASP A 224 -16.70 22.64 0.30
N LEU A 225 -15.51 22.52 0.83
CA LEU A 225 -14.64 21.37 0.60
C LEU A 225 -15.06 20.12 1.38
N GLY A 226 -16.01 20.23 2.31
CA GLY A 226 -16.42 19.15 3.20
C GLY A 226 -15.53 19.01 4.45
N GLN A 227 -15.76 17.92 5.22
CA GLN A 227 -15.05 17.67 6.50
C GLN A 227 -14.32 16.32 6.51
N ASP A 228 -14.18 15.69 5.36
CA ASP A 228 -13.48 14.42 5.22
C ASP A 228 -11.95 14.60 5.05
N ALA A 229 -11.23 13.49 4.97
CA ALA A 229 -9.79 13.52 4.87
C ALA A 229 -9.29 14.20 3.59
N LEU A 230 -9.99 14.07 2.45
CA LEU A 230 -9.63 14.77 1.23
C LEU A 230 -9.73 16.28 1.39
N ALA A 231 -10.78 16.77 2.06
CA ALA A 231 -10.93 18.18 2.36
C ALA A 231 -9.75 18.74 3.20
N ILE A 232 -9.29 17.96 4.18
CA ILE A 232 -8.13 18.32 4.98
C ILE A 232 -6.86 18.33 4.12
N LEU A 233 -6.66 17.34 3.26
CA LEU A 233 -5.48 17.24 2.39
C LEU A 233 -5.43 18.35 1.34
N LEU A 234 -6.58 18.79 0.81
CA LEU A 234 -6.68 19.91 -0.13
C LEU A 234 -6.29 21.24 0.51
N GLN A 235 -6.46 21.38 1.81
CA GLN A 235 -6.12 22.58 2.58
C GLN A 235 -4.76 22.51 3.25
N ALA A 236 -4.16 21.31 3.33
CA ALA A 236 -2.89 21.09 4.01
C ALA A 236 -1.75 21.88 3.36
N LYS A 237 -0.97 22.55 4.21
CA LYS A 237 0.24 23.28 3.82
C LYS A 237 1.41 22.88 4.71
N ASP A 238 2.58 22.80 4.10
CA ASP A 238 3.83 22.60 4.85
C ASP A 238 4.33 23.90 5.47
N GLU A 239 5.47 23.85 6.14
CA GLU A 239 6.13 24.99 6.81
C GLU A 239 6.48 26.14 5.85
N ASN A 240 6.59 25.83 4.55
CA ASN A 240 6.88 26.80 3.48
C ASN A 240 5.60 27.29 2.78
N GLY A 241 4.43 26.89 3.25
CA GLY A 241 3.14 27.21 2.64
C GLY A 241 2.83 26.41 1.38
N GLN A 242 3.59 25.34 1.07
CA GLN A 242 3.36 24.50 -0.09
C GLN A 242 2.31 23.43 0.22
N SER A 243 1.37 23.24 -0.72
CA SER A 243 0.35 22.20 -0.67
C SER A 243 0.78 20.96 -1.46
N LEU A 244 0.06 19.85 -1.28
CA LEU A 244 0.19 18.68 -2.15
C LEU A 244 -0.24 19.05 -3.57
N SER A 245 0.55 18.65 -4.56
CA SER A 245 0.19 18.76 -5.97
C SER A 245 -0.96 17.80 -6.32
N LEU A 246 -1.65 18.04 -7.43
CA LEU A 246 -2.68 17.14 -7.93
C LEU A 246 -2.16 15.71 -8.13
N ALA A 247 -0.95 15.54 -8.66
CA ALA A 247 -0.33 14.24 -8.84
C ALA A 247 -0.08 13.52 -7.51
N GLU A 248 0.38 14.24 -6.49
CA GLU A 248 0.56 13.69 -5.14
C GLU A 248 -0.77 13.29 -4.51
N LEU A 249 -1.80 14.14 -4.60
CA LEU A 249 -3.12 13.80 -4.10
C LEU A 249 -3.69 12.56 -4.78
N LYS A 250 -3.59 12.46 -6.11
CA LYS A 250 -4.06 11.30 -6.89
C LYS A 250 -3.37 10.00 -6.48
N ASP A 251 -2.05 10.01 -6.29
CA ASP A 251 -1.30 8.83 -5.89
C ASP A 251 -1.44 8.51 -4.39
N GLN A 252 -1.88 9.47 -3.54
CA GLN A 252 -2.11 9.23 -2.11
C GLN A 252 -3.47 8.64 -1.79
N VAL A 253 -4.53 9.14 -2.43
CA VAL A 253 -5.91 8.74 -2.10
C VAL A 253 -6.11 7.22 -2.15
N PRO A 254 -5.63 6.47 -3.17
CA PRO A 254 -5.77 5.03 -3.20
C PRO A 254 -4.93 4.29 -2.15
N LEU A 255 -3.87 4.92 -1.60
CA LEU A 255 -3.01 4.28 -0.61
C LEU A 255 -3.62 4.23 0.79
N ILE A 256 -4.45 5.20 1.12
CA ILE A 256 -4.98 5.35 2.46
C ILE A 256 -5.81 4.13 2.89
N PRO A 257 -6.64 3.52 2.02
CA PRO A 257 -7.36 2.29 2.34
C PRO A 257 -6.49 1.03 2.46
N LEU A 258 -5.20 1.10 2.06
CA LEU A 258 -4.27 -0.04 2.11
C LEU A 258 -3.53 -0.15 3.46
N GLY A 259 -3.56 0.90 4.30
CA GLY A 259 -2.78 1.01 5.54
C GLY A 259 -3.35 0.33 6.77
#